data_f2b922b50cddc426b1d163dbf0adf63a
#
_entry.id   f2b922b50cddc426b1d163dbf0adf63a
#
_cell.length_a   1.000
_cell.length_b   1.000
_cell.length_c   1.000
_cell.angle_alpha   90.00
_cell.angle_beta   90.00
_cell.angle_gamma   90.00
#
_symmetry.space_group_name_H-M   'P 1'
#
loop_
_entity.id
_entity.type
_entity.pdbx_description
1 polymer ?
#
loop_
_entity_poly.entity_id
_entity_poly.type
_entity_poly.pdbx_seq_one_letter_code
_entity_poly.pdbx_strand_id
1 'polypeptide(L)'
;PRKRENMETIKYNNKEYKMPFNADYTRQKADSFKEEVIVTNRFSNEPALLPWFAVAVYDTIIGAEQAEDYDTMRKGITWFQKYFTDQYYTLLD
;
A
#
# COMPACT_ATOMS: atom_id res chain seq x y z
N PRO A 1 -5.72 -7.03 24.25
CA PRO A 1 -5.53 -6.91 23.68
C PRO A 1 -5.33 -6.97 23.10
N ARG A 2 -5.28 -6.97 23.44
CA ARG A 2 -5.02 -6.77 22.84
C ARG A 2 -4.91 -6.82 21.80
N LYS A 3 -5.14 -6.87 21.54
CA LYS A 3 -5.25 -6.91 20.54
C LYS A 3 -5.10 -6.45 19.68
N ARG A 4 -5.17 -6.05 19.58
CA ARG A 4 -5.09 -5.52 18.76
C ARG A 4 -4.38 -5.09 17.87
N GLU A 5 -4.03 -5.14 18.12
CA GLU A 5 -3.21 -4.96 17.11
C GLU A 5 -3.51 -5.74 16.00
N ASN A 6 -4.71 -6.01 15.73
CA ASN A 6 -5.20 -6.69 14.59
C ASN A 6 -5.09 -5.81 13.39
N MET A 7 -4.30 -6.21 12.42
CA MET A 7 -4.21 -5.49 11.17
C MET A 7 -5.53 -5.63 10.45
N GLU A 8 -5.94 -4.55 9.81
CA GLU A 8 -7.19 -4.56 9.06
C GLU A 8 -7.08 -5.49 7.86
N THR A 9 -8.15 -6.21 7.54
CA THR A 9 -8.26 -6.99 6.33
C THR A 9 -9.25 -6.30 5.41
N ILE A 10 -8.86 -6.08 4.17
CA ILE A 10 -9.68 -5.37 3.20
C ILE A 10 -10.09 -6.33 2.12
N LYS A 11 -11.39 -6.34 1.80
CA LYS A 11 -11.94 -7.17 0.74
C LYS A 11 -12.14 -6.33 -0.51
N TYR A 12 -11.58 -6.77 -1.61
CA TYR A 12 -11.62 -6.03 -2.84
C TYR A 12 -11.59 -7.01 -4.00
N ASN A 13 -12.58 -6.94 -4.90
CA ASN A 13 -12.70 -7.81 -6.07
C ASN A 13 -12.62 -9.28 -5.70
N ASN A 14 -13.35 -9.67 -4.63
CA ASN A 14 -13.44 -11.05 -4.16
C ASN A 14 -12.13 -11.61 -3.63
N LYS A 15 -11.16 -10.74 -3.32
CA LYS A 15 -9.92 -11.13 -2.65
C LYS A 15 -9.81 -10.43 -1.33
N GLU A 16 -9.12 -11.05 -0.40
CA GLU A 16 -8.87 -10.45 0.90
C GLU A 16 -7.40 -10.06 0.97
N TYR A 17 -7.15 -8.85 1.42
CA TYR A 17 -5.81 -8.30 1.56
C TYR A 17 -5.59 -7.99 3.02
N LYS A 18 -4.64 -8.68 3.63
CA LYS A 18 -4.28 -8.43 5.02
C LYS A 18 -3.27 -7.30 5.03
N MET A 19 -3.64 -6.19 5.65
CA MET A 19 -2.81 -4.98 5.59
C MET A 19 -1.55 -5.13 6.42
N PRO A 20 -0.45 -4.47 6.01
CA PRO A 20 0.86 -4.70 6.65
C PRO A 20 1.05 -3.96 7.96
N PHE A 21 0.23 -2.93 8.22
CA PHE A 21 0.33 -2.14 9.44
C PHE A 21 -0.97 -1.43 9.67
N ASN A 22 -1.16 -0.95 10.90
CA ASN A 22 -2.32 -0.14 11.22
C ASN A 22 -2.07 1.27 10.73
N ALA A 23 -2.97 1.77 9.91
CA ALA A 23 -2.88 3.12 9.38
C ALA A 23 -4.29 3.66 9.22
N ASP A 24 -4.37 4.98 9.18
CA ASP A 24 -5.65 5.61 8.94
C ASP A 24 -5.86 5.70 7.44
N TYR A 25 -6.71 4.83 6.92
CA TYR A 25 -7.01 4.79 5.49
C TYR A 25 -8.22 5.65 5.13
N THR A 26 -8.72 6.43 6.06
CA THR A 26 -9.97 7.15 5.87
C THR A 26 -9.91 8.07 4.65
N ARG A 27 -8.81 8.79 4.50
CA ARG A 27 -8.68 9.72 3.39
C ARG A 27 -8.70 8.98 2.05
N GLN A 28 -7.93 7.92 1.93
CA GLN A 28 -7.88 7.16 0.69
C GLN A 28 -9.19 6.44 0.44
N LYS A 29 -9.84 5.98 1.51
CA LYS A 29 -11.11 5.30 1.38
C LYS A 29 -12.19 6.23 0.87
N ALA A 30 -12.08 7.53 1.15
CA ALA A 30 -13.05 8.49 0.64
C ALA A 30 -13.07 8.54 -0.88
N ASP A 31 -11.96 8.12 -1.51
CA ASP A 31 -11.87 8.05 -2.96
C ASP A 31 -12.10 6.64 -3.49
N SER A 32 -12.61 5.73 -2.66
CA SER A 32 -12.71 4.32 -3.00
C SER A 32 -13.74 4.03 -4.07
N PHE A 33 -14.61 5.00 -4.41
CA PHE A 33 -15.51 4.83 -5.53
C PHE A 33 -14.74 4.73 -6.85
N LYS A 34 -13.51 5.15 -6.88
CA LYS A 34 -12.63 4.92 -8.02
C LYS A 34 -11.99 3.56 -7.84
N GLU A 35 -12.13 2.71 -8.84
CA GLU A 35 -11.64 1.34 -8.70
C GLU A 35 -10.13 1.31 -8.58
N GLU A 36 -9.44 2.12 -9.38
CA GLU A 36 -7.99 2.13 -9.36
C GLU A 36 -7.47 3.51 -9.61
N VAL A 37 -6.29 3.79 -9.07
CA VAL A 37 -5.63 5.07 -9.20
C VAL A 37 -4.29 4.82 -9.91
N ILE A 38 -3.94 5.72 -10.83
CA ILE A 38 -2.66 5.65 -11.50
C ILE A 38 -1.60 6.28 -10.59
N VAL A 39 -0.57 5.49 -10.28
CA VAL A 39 0.59 5.95 -9.51
C VAL A 39 1.81 5.76 -10.40
N THR A 40 2.70 6.73 -10.42
CA THR A 40 3.89 6.64 -11.27
C THR A 40 5.14 6.47 -10.43
N ASN A 41 6.10 5.76 -11.00
CA ASN A 41 7.42 5.66 -10.39
C ASN A 41 8.03 7.07 -10.32
N ARG A 42 8.50 7.45 -9.15
CA ARG A 42 8.99 8.83 -8.95
C ARG A 42 10.29 9.12 -9.67
N PHE A 43 10.95 8.10 -10.21
CA PHE A 43 12.19 8.29 -10.95
C PHE A 43 12.00 8.08 -12.45
N SER A 44 11.28 7.03 -12.85
CA SER A 44 11.14 6.67 -14.26
C SER A 44 9.83 7.16 -14.88
N ASN A 45 8.86 7.58 -14.05
CA ASN A 45 7.54 7.98 -14.49
C ASN A 45 6.71 6.86 -15.08
N GLU A 46 7.13 5.61 -14.91
CA GLU A 46 6.32 4.48 -15.36
C GLU A 46 5.06 4.36 -14.53
N PRO A 47 3.90 4.17 -15.15
CA PRO A 47 2.64 4.12 -14.42
C PRO A 47 2.30 2.71 -13.94
N ALA A 48 1.55 2.64 -12.85
CA ALA A 48 0.95 1.40 -12.38
C ALA A 48 -0.42 1.73 -11.80
N LEU A 49 -1.33 0.77 -11.86
CA LEU A 49 -2.67 0.95 -11.31
C LEU A 49 -2.74 0.28 -9.95
N LEU A 50 -3.23 1.01 -8.96
CA LEU A 50 -3.36 0.51 -7.60
C LEU A 50 -4.75 0.82 -7.06
N PRO A 51 -5.37 -0.12 -6.32
CA PRO A 51 -6.58 0.23 -5.58
C PRO A 51 -6.24 1.18 -4.43
N TRP A 52 -7.26 1.82 -3.89
CA TRP A 52 -7.08 2.88 -2.89
C TRP A 52 -6.23 2.45 -1.70
N PHE A 53 -6.42 1.23 -1.22
CA PHE A 53 -5.68 0.79 -0.03
C PHE A 53 -4.20 0.52 -0.37
N ALA A 54 -3.90 0.11 -1.60
CA ALA A 54 -2.51 -0.07 -2.01
C ALA A 54 -1.81 1.28 -2.17
N VAL A 55 -2.54 2.31 -2.60
CA VAL A 55 -1.98 3.65 -2.63
C VAL A 55 -1.58 4.09 -1.23
N ALA A 56 -2.42 3.80 -0.23
CA ALA A 56 -2.11 4.16 1.15
C ALA A 56 -0.83 3.46 1.63
N VAL A 57 -0.66 2.18 1.29
CA VAL A 57 0.56 1.47 1.64
C VAL A 57 1.76 2.07 0.93
N TYR A 58 1.61 2.37 -0.35
CA TYR A 58 2.70 2.99 -1.13
C TYR A 58 3.13 4.32 -0.49
N ASP A 59 2.17 5.18 -0.16
CA ASP A 59 2.49 6.46 0.46
C ASP A 59 3.21 6.27 1.79
N THR A 60 2.81 5.26 2.56
CA THR A 60 3.46 4.98 3.83
C THR A 60 4.89 4.50 3.63
N ILE A 61 5.14 3.68 2.60
CA ILE A 61 6.49 3.23 2.28
C ILE A 61 7.40 4.43 1.96
N ILE A 62 6.90 5.34 1.12
CA ILE A 62 7.69 6.51 0.73
C ILE A 62 7.98 7.39 1.94
N GLY A 63 6.97 7.63 2.77
CA GLY A 63 7.16 8.42 3.99
C GLY A 63 8.11 7.76 4.96
N ALA A 64 8.04 6.44 5.08
CA ALA A 64 8.93 5.70 5.96
C ALA A 64 10.37 5.78 5.48
N GLU A 65 10.58 5.71 4.17
CA GLU A 65 11.92 5.85 3.62
C GLU A 65 12.50 7.23 3.95
N GLN A 66 11.70 8.28 3.80
CA GLN A 66 12.15 9.63 4.07
C GLN A 66 12.44 9.83 5.56
N ALA A 67 11.70 9.14 6.42
CA ALA A 67 11.90 9.21 7.87
C ALA A 67 12.93 8.21 8.37
N GLU A 68 13.49 7.40 7.48
CA GLU A 68 14.46 6.35 7.82
C GLU A 68 13.86 5.32 8.77
N ASP A 69 12.55 5.10 8.66
CA ASP A 69 11.84 4.05 9.39
C ASP A 69 11.86 2.79 8.54
N TYR A 70 12.97 2.08 8.59
CA TYR A 70 13.19 0.96 7.67
C TYR A 70 12.35 -0.27 8.00
N ASP A 71 11.92 -0.41 9.26
CA ASP A 71 11.01 -1.51 9.60
C ASP A 71 9.66 -1.36 8.92
N THR A 72 9.08 -0.16 8.99
CA THR A 72 7.81 0.11 8.34
C THR A 72 7.95 -0.01 6.82
N MET A 73 9.04 0.53 6.27
CA MET A 73 9.30 0.44 4.84
C MET A 73 9.35 -1.01 4.39
N ARG A 74 10.06 -1.85 5.13
CA ARG A 74 10.23 -3.26 4.77
C ARG A 74 8.91 -4.01 4.82
N LYS A 75 8.09 -3.73 5.82
CA LYS A 75 6.77 -4.37 5.92
C LYS A 75 5.90 -4.03 4.71
N GLY A 76 5.91 -2.78 4.30
CA GLY A 76 5.14 -2.36 3.14
C GLY A 76 5.64 -2.99 1.85
N ILE A 77 6.95 -3.03 1.67
CA ILE A 77 7.55 -3.63 0.48
C ILE A 77 7.22 -5.13 0.40
N THR A 78 7.33 -5.85 1.51
CA THR A 78 7.00 -7.25 1.55
C THR A 78 5.54 -7.47 1.16
N TRP A 79 4.65 -6.62 1.65
CA TRP A 79 3.25 -6.66 1.31
C TRP A 79 3.03 -6.48 -0.20
N PHE A 80 3.70 -5.49 -0.80
CA PHE A 80 3.60 -5.26 -2.24
C PHE A 80 4.11 -6.45 -3.04
N GLN A 81 5.21 -7.03 -2.62
CA GLN A 81 5.75 -8.21 -3.30
C GLN A 81 4.77 -9.37 -3.28
N LYS A 82 3.99 -9.48 -2.21
CA LYS A 82 3.04 -10.58 -2.06
C LYS A 82 1.77 -10.36 -2.87
N TYR A 83 1.22 -9.15 -2.82
CA TYR A 83 -0.11 -8.90 -3.36
C TYR A 83 -0.10 -8.16 -4.69
N PHE A 84 0.92 -7.38 -4.97
CA PHE A 84 0.98 -6.53 -6.16
C PHE A 84 2.39 -6.61 -6.75
N THR A 85 2.77 -7.81 -7.14
CA THR A 85 4.13 -8.10 -7.58
C THR A 85 4.56 -7.25 -8.76
N ASP A 86 3.69 -7.14 -9.77
CA ASP A 86 4.04 -6.37 -10.97
C ASP A 86 4.17 -4.89 -10.65
N GLN A 87 3.26 -4.38 -9.83
CA GLN A 87 3.30 -2.98 -9.43
C GLN A 87 4.53 -2.70 -8.56
N TYR A 88 4.94 -3.68 -7.76
CA TYR A 88 6.16 -3.55 -7.00
C TYR A 88 7.35 -3.32 -7.92
N TYR A 89 7.45 -4.11 -8.99
CA TYR A 89 8.56 -3.95 -9.93
C TYR A 89 8.52 -2.59 -10.63
N THR A 90 7.33 -2.09 -10.93
CA THR A 90 7.21 -0.80 -11.58
C THR A 90 7.54 0.35 -10.65
N LEU A 91 7.06 0.29 -9.40
CA LEU A 91 7.07 1.46 -8.52
C LEU A 91 8.20 1.45 -7.49
N LEU A 92 8.63 0.30 -7.05
CA LEU A 92 9.48 0.21 -5.87
C LEU A 92 10.79 -0.56 -6.09
N ASP A 93 10.91 -1.25 -7.18
CA ASP A 93 12.13 -2.04 -7.44
C ASP A 93 13.25 -1.18 -7.98
#